data_457e6aa13da1ae4da8884f47d5c75dd7
#
_entry.id   457e6aa13da1ae4da8884f47d5c75dd7
#
_cell.length_a   1.000
_cell.length_b   1.000
_cell.length_c   1.000
_cell.angle_alpha   90.00
_cell.angle_beta   90.00
_cell.angle_gamma   90.00
#
_symmetry.space_group_name_H-M   'P 1'
#
loop_
_entity.id
_entity.type
_entity.pdbx_description
1 polymer ?
#
loop_
_entity_poly.entity_id
_entity_poly.type
_entity_poly.pdbx_seq_one_letter_code
_entity_poly.pdbx_strand_id
1 'polypeptide(L)'
;MSVCTQCGMCTNSGGNTDRLPSLFDSIGPIMTGPSSSHTAGMVRIGRMCRQLIGGTPDTIDLYFYGALSMTYKGHASDSGVVAGLLGQLEDSPGIKMALQAARAQGIPVVVHRYPDDTSHSPATVDTELTRNGERYRIVGLTIGGGEIQMSEVDGFPVELYGSEDGVLFSASKAYAAAELSAAVGATFQSCVSTVNDGVYFHTAISDRSLSEDAMAKLKLLASKVYPLAGLWDFKLVNAEPLVNSFDELLARAKASSIPAVAEEFEAKRSGVTREWIRKKTLGAWKTMKASVVAGLGKNNLVAGFMPGDDGAKLMKLVNKGKNLSGPIVGTAVARAIGVMEANGSMCCVCASPTAGSCGVVPGCLLTSAEQLHSSEDQIIDALLVAAMTGVLIAKRAPVSGALGGCQSEIGVASAMAAAGLVQLAGGTPLQCCEAMALALKNILGLICDPVAGPVEIPCIKRNAIGVGNAYVAADMALADIRSVIPPDEVVDALINTQQLLPRELRGTLIGGLASTKTARQLKDVWYKRMEEMG
;
A
#
# COMPACT_ATOMS: atom_id res chain seq x y z
N MET A 1 28.51 -3.81 14.15
CA MET A 1 27.47 -2.80 13.96
C MET A 1 28.07 -1.44 14.26
N SER A 2 28.54 -0.70 13.23
CA SER A 2 29.03 0.67 13.39
C SER A 2 27.94 1.61 12.89
N VAL A 3 27.37 2.34 13.82
CA VAL A 3 26.36 3.38 13.55
C VAL A 3 27.05 4.53 12.81
N CYS A 4 26.57 4.87 11.64
CA CYS A 4 27.02 6.05 10.90
C CYS A 4 26.52 7.31 11.63
N THR A 5 27.42 8.00 12.33
CA THR A 5 27.13 9.21 13.12
C THR A 5 27.15 10.50 12.30
N GLN A 6 27.20 10.45 10.96
CA GLN A 6 27.39 11.65 10.12
C GLN A 6 26.14 12.12 9.34
N CYS A 7 25.03 11.40 9.32
CA CYS A 7 23.80 11.96 8.81
C CYS A 7 22.69 11.83 9.87
N GLY A 8 22.29 12.96 10.46
CA GLY A 8 21.22 13.03 11.46
C GLY A 8 19.83 12.60 10.93
N MET A 9 19.76 11.89 9.79
CA MET A 9 18.56 11.37 9.14
C MET A 9 18.48 9.84 9.12
N CYS A 10 19.41 9.12 9.74
CA CYS A 10 19.35 7.65 9.85
C CYS A 10 18.65 7.18 11.12
N THR A 11 17.74 7.96 11.68
CA THR A 11 16.83 7.49 12.72
C THR A 11 15.56 6.97 12.06
N ASN A 12 15.47 5.65 11.93
CA ASN A 12 14.23 4.84 11.77
C ASN A 12 13.13 5.37 10.82
N SER A 13 13.42 5.54 9.54
CA SER A 13 12.38 5.53 8.50
C SER A 13 12.15 4.12 7.90
N GLY A 14 12.51 3.10 8.65
CA GLY A 14 12.03 1.74 8.42
C GLY A 14 10.57 1.70 8.87
N GLY A 15 9.66 1.24 8.02
CA GLY A 15 8.28 0.99 8.42
C GLY A 15 8.23 0.24 9.74
N ASN A 16 7.20 0.47 10.51
CA ASN A 16 7.03 -0.08 11.86
C ASN A 16 7.41 -1.56 11.90
N THR A 17 8.60 -1.86 12.37
CA THR A 17 9.14 -3.22 12.46
C THR A 17 8.39 -4.09 13.48
N ASP A 18 7.55 -3.47 14.32
CA ASP A 18 6.76 -4.16 15.34
C ASP A 18 5.40 -4.65 14.81
N ARG A 19 4.92 -4.10 13.68
CA ARG A 19 3.69 -4.57 13.06
C ARG A 19 3.97 -5.73 12.10
N LEU A 20 3.37 -6.89 12.38
CA LEU A 20 3.41 -8.05 11.49
C LEU A 20 2.55 -7.79 10.24
N PRO A 21 3.10 -7.79 8.99
CA PRO A 21 2.32 -7.62 7.78
C PRO A 21 1.25 -8.70 7.61
N SER A 22 0.12 -8.35 6.98
CA SER A 22 -0.94 -9.27 6.58
C SER A 22 -0.67 -9.86 5.19
N LEU A 23 -1.24 -11.03 4.90
CA LEU A 23 -1.35 -11.53 3.53
C LEU A 23 -2.02 -10.48 2.62
N PHE A 24 -3.00 -9.75 3.17
CA PHE A 24 -3.78 -8.74 2.45
C PHE A 24 -3.09 -7.38 2.34
N ASP A 25 -1.92 -7.20 2.97
CA ASP A 25 -1.02 -6.09 2.67
C ASP A 25 -0.17 -6.38 1.42
N SER A 26 -0.02 -7.68 1.07
CA SER A 26 0.72 -8.12 -0.13
C SER A 26 -0.16 -8.37 -1.36
N ILE A 27 -1.42 -8.81 -1.16
CA ILE A 27 -2.46 -8.93 -2.19
C ILE A 27 -3.64 -8.00 -1.85
N GLY A 28 -3.33 -6.73 -1.70
CA GLY A 28 -4.20 -5.63 -1.28
C GLY A 28 -3.40 -4.34 -1.12
N PRO A 29 -4.11 -3.24 -0.77
CA PRO A 29 -5.57 -3.15 -0.72
C PRO A 29 -6.26 -3.26 -2.08
N ILE A 30 -7.54 -3.65 -2.08
CA ILE A 30 -8.43 -3.36 -3.19
C ILE A 30 -8.66 -1.85 -3.15
N MET A 31 -8.38 -1.16 -4.26
CA MET A 31 -8.33 0.30 -4.25
C MET A 31 -8.58 0.91 -5.63
N THR A 32 -9.04 2.15 -5.64
CA THR A 32 -9.00 3.00 -6.82
C THR A 32 -7.58 3.59 -6.97
N GLY A 33 -6.96 3.40 -8.15
CA GLY A 33 -5.59 3.86 -8.41
C GLY A 33 -5.41 5.38 -8.35
N PRO A 34 -4.20 5.91 -8.60
CA PRO A 34 -3.06 5.16 -9.17
C PRO A 34 -2.01 4.68 -8.17
N SER A 35 -2.05 5.07 -6.89
CA SER A 35 -1.00 4.80 -5.91
C SER A 35 -1.54 4.20 -4.61
N SER A 36 -1.03 3.04 -4.16
CA SER A 36 -1.43 2.47 -2.87
C SER A 36 -1.07 3.39 -1.70
N SER A 37 0.13 3.98 -1.70
CA SER A 37 0.53 4.93 -0.64
C SER A 37 -0.20 6.27 -0.77
N HIS A 38 -0.13 6.91 -1.94
CA HIS A 38 -0.54 8.31 -2.11
C HIS A 38 -2.00 8.49 -2.56
N THR A 39 -2.76 7.41 -2.83
CA THR A 39 -4.21 7.47 -3.05
C THR A 39 -4.93 6.71 -1.93
N ALA A 40 -4.77 5.38 -1.83
CA ALA A 40 -5.48 4.59 -0.82
C ALA A 40 -5.07 4.97 0.61
N GLY A 41 -3.77 5.18 0.88
CA GLY A 41 -3.29 5.66 2.18
C GLY A 41 -3.87 7.03 2.53
N MET A 42 -3.99 7.95 1.56
CA MET A 42 -4.61 9.26 1.78
C MET A 42 -6.12 9.16 2.06
N VAL A 43 -6.85 8.23 1.43
CA VAL A 43 -8.24 7.94 1.79
C VAL A 43 -8.34 7.48 3.24
N ARG A 44 -7.45 6.60 3.68
CA ARG A 44 -7.40 6.11 5.06
C ARG A 44 -7.11 7.23 6.06
N ILE A 45 -6.14 8.11 5.76
CA ILE A 45 -5.88 9.31 6.59
C ILE A 45 -7.14 10.18 6.67
N GLY A 46 -7.79 10.47 5.53
CA GLY A 46 -9.05 11.22 5.53
C GLY A 46 -10.17 10.55 6.35
N ARG A 47 -10.29 9.23 6.30
CA ARG A 47 -11.24 8.46 7.13
C ARG A 47 -10.92 8.56 8.62
N MET A 48 -9.63 8.48 9.00
CA MET A 48 -9.20 8.70 10.38
C MET A 48 -9.51 10.12 10.84
N CYS A 49 -9.18 11.13 10.04
CA CYS A 49 -9.51 12.53 10.33
C CYS A 49 -11.03 12.70 10.54
N ARG A 50 -11.86 12.20 9.60
CA ARG A 50 -13.32 12.24 9.71
C ARG A 50 -13.83 11.63 11.01
N GLN A 51 -13.24 10.51 11.41
CA GLN A 51 -13.60 9.80 12.63
C GLN A 51 -13.23 10.61 13.88
N LEU A 52 -11.99 11.09 13.95
CA LEU A 52 -11.47 11.87 15.07
C LEU A 52 -12.29 13.16 15.31
N ILE A 53 -12.73 13.83 14.24
CA ILE A 53 -13.58 15.03 14.36
C ILE A 53 -15.08 14.70 14.50
N GLY A 54 -15.46 13.42 14.45
CA GLY A 54 -16.83 12.95 14.63
C GLY A 54 -17.77 13.17 13.44
N GLY A 55 -17.24 13.32 12.21
CA GLY A 55 -18.06 13.41 10.98
C GLY A 55 -17.43 14.22 9.85
N THR A 56 -18.24 14.62 8.87
CA THR A 56 -17.79 15.44 7.73
C THR A 56 -17.41 16.85 8.20
N PRO A 57 -16.25 17.40 7.79
CA PRO A 57 -15.86 18.78 8.12
C PRO A 57 -16.67 19.83 7.32
N ASP A 58 -16.69 21.06 7.85
CA ASP A 58 -17.28 22.22 7.19
C ASP A 58 -16.26 22.90 6.26
N THR A 59 -14.95 22.84 6.59
CA THR A 59 -13.83 23.35 5.76
C THR A 59 -12.65 22.40 5.82
N ILE A 60 -11.86 22.39 4.74
CA ILE A 60 -10.70 21.50 4.58
C ILE A 60 -9.53 22.32 4.04
N ASP A 61 -8.44 22.40 4.83
CA ASP A 61 -7.13 22.87 4.38
C ASP A 61 -6.16 21.69 4.42
N LEU A 62 -5.48 21.43 3.30
CA LEU A 62 -4.51 20.34 3.14
C LEU A 62 -3.13 20.92 2.89
N TYR A 63 -2.14 20.46 3.67
CA TYR A 63 -0.75 20.90 3.55
C TYR A 63 0.10 19.72 3.09
N PHE A 64 0.75 19.86 1.94
CA PHE A 64 1.64 18.85 1.36
C PHE A 64 3.09 19.37 1.33
N TYR A 65 4.03 18.51 1.72
CA TYR A 65 5.44 18.84 1.89
C TYR A 65 6.33 18.10 0.90
N GLY A 66 7.50 18.68 0.59
CA GLY A 66 8.55 18.07 -0.21
C GLY A 66 8.05 17.44 -1.52
N ALA A 67 8.42 16.19 -1.78
CA ALA A 67 8.07 15.47 -3.01
C ALA A 67 6.55 15.28 -3.19
N LEU A 68 5.79 15.05 -2.12
CA LEU A 68 4.33 14.91 -2.19
C LEU A 68 3.67 16.20 -2.72
N SER A 69 4.15 17.37 -2.31
CA SER A 69 3.63 18.67 -2.79
C SER A 69 3.76 18.87 -4.30
N MET A 70 4.68 18.16 -4.94
CA MET A 70 4.91 18.18 -6.38
C MET A 70 4.14 17.09 -7.14
N THR A 71 3.79 15.99 -6.46
CA THR A 71 3.21 14.79 -7.11
C THR A 71 1.75 14.53 -6.76
N TYR A 72 1.17 15.26 -5.80
CA TYR A 72 -0.14 15.00 -5.21
C TYR A 72 -1.29 14.89 -6.23
N LYS A 73 -1.29 15.74 -7.27
CA LYS A 73 -2.31 15.67 -8.34
C LYS A 73 -2.18 14.39 -9.18
N GLY A 74 -0.94 14.03 -9.55
CA GLY A 74 -0.67 12.80 -10.33
C GLY A 74 -1.00 11.52 -9.58
N HIS A 75 -0.97 11.58 -8.25
CA HIS A 75 -1.34 10.48 -7.36
C HIS A 75 -2.76 10.62 -6.80
N ALA A 76 -3.50 11.67 -7.16
CA ALA A 76 -4.82 11.99 -6.62
C ALA A 76 -4.85 12.02 -5.07
N SER A 77 -3.77 12.56 -4.44
CA SER A 77 -3.65 12.55 -2.97
C SER A 77 -4.66 13.47 -2.31
N ASP A 78 -4.89 14.66 -2.88
CA ASP A 78 -5.94 15.59 -2.44
C ASP A 78 -7.33 14.97 -2.55
N SER A 79 -7.64 14.36 -3.69
CA SER A 79 -8.90 13.63 -3.89
C SER A 79 -9.04 12.47 -2.91
N GLY A 80 -7.94 11.77 -2.60
CA GLY A 80 -7.92 10.68 -1.62
C GLY A 80 -8.27 11.15 -0.22
N VAL A 81 -7.60 12.19 0.31
CA VAL A 81 -7.91 12.72 1.65
C VAL A 81 -9.36 13.20 1.71
N VAL A 82 -9.80 13.98 0.71
CA VAL A 82 -11.17 14.50 0.66
C VAL A 82 -12.19 13.37 0.56
N ALA A 83 -11.95 12.33 -0.25
CA ALA A 83 -12.82 11.16 -0.33
C ALA A 83 -12.98 10.49 1.04
N GLY A 84 -11.88 10.29 1.79
CA GLY A 84 -11.91 9.75 3.14
C GLY A 84 -12.68 10.66 4.12
N LEU A 85 -12.48 11.96 4.07
CA LEU A 85 -13.24 12.95 4.85
C LEU A 85 -14.74 12.95 4.52
N LEU A 86 -15.12 12.61 3.28
CA LEU A 86 -16.51 12.40 2.86
C LEU A 86 -17.03 10.98 3.19
N GLY A 87 -16.23 10.13 3.83
CA GLY A 87 -16.63 8.78 4.25
C GLY A 87 -16.54 7.70 3.18
N GLN A 88 -15.82 7.95 2.09
CA GLN A 88 -15.59 6.94 1.05
C GLN A 88 -14.49 5.96 1.46
N LEU A 89 -14.57 4.72 0.94
CA LEU A 89 -13.55 3.68 1.10
C LEU A 89 -12.50 3.76 -0.03
N GLU A 90 -11.38 3.06 0.15
CA GLU A 90 -10.24 3.07 -0.75
C GLU A 90 -10.56 2.56 -2.17
N ASP A 91 -11.55 1.71 -2.29
CA ASP A 91 -12.02 1.12 -3.56
C ASP A 91 -13.15 1.90 -4.23
N SER A 92 -13.59 3.01 -3.60
CA SER A 92 -14.71 3.81 -4.12
C SER A 92 -14.37 4.44 -5.48
N PRO A 93 -15.20 4.24 -6.50
CA PRO A 93 -15.05 4.94 -7.78
C PRO A 93 -15.29 6.47 -7.65
N GLY A 94 -15.89 6.91 -6.54
CA GLY A 94 -16.15 8.31 -6.23
C GLY A 94 -14.89 9.11 -5.87
N ILE A 95 -13.75 8.48 -5.57
CA ILE A 95 -12.50 9.16 -5.22
C ILE A 95 -12.09 10.17 -6.30
N LYS A 96 -12.21 9.79 -7.56
CA LYS A 96 -11.90 10.64 -8.71
C LYS A 96 -12.72 11.94 -8.74
N MET A 97 -13.91 11.95 -8.14
CA MET A 97 -14.85 13.07 -8.10
C MET A 97 -14.94 13.72 -6.70
N ALA A 98 -14.09 13.35 -5.76
CA ALA A 98 -14.21 13.76 -4.36
C ALA A 98 -14.13 15.27 -4.14
N LEU A 99 -13.24 15.98 -4.86
CA LEU A 99 -13.13 17.43 -4.80
C LEU A 99 -14.41 18.12 -5.32
N GLN A 100 -14.99 17.59 -6.38
CA GLN A 100 -16.27 18.11 -6.93
C GLN A 100 -17.43 17.81 -5.99
N ALA A 101 -17.43 16.62 -5.36
CA ALA A 101 -18.43 16.24 -4.38
C ALA A 101 -18.37 17.11 -3.12
N ALA A 102 -17.19 17.49 -2.65
CA ALA A 102 -17.01 18.44 -1.55
C ALA A 102 -17.57 19.82 -1.93
N ARG A 103 -17.20 20.35 -3.10
CA ARG A 103 -17.72 21.63 -3.62
C ARG A 103 -19.25 21.62 -3.74
N ALA A 104 -19.85 20.53 -4.23
CA ALA A 104 -21.30 20.38 -4.35
C ALA A 104 -22.01 20.35 -2.98
N GLN A 105 -21.31 19.93 -1.91
CA GLN A 105 -21.79 19.98 -0.52
C GLN A 105 -21.48 21.32 0.16
N GLY A 106 -20.92 22.31 -0.54
CA GLY A 106 -20.55 23.60 0.03
C GLY A 106 -19.32 23.57 0.94
N ILE A 107 -18.48 22.52 0.85
CA ILE A 107 -17.27 22.36 1.64
C ILE A 107 -16.09 22.94 0.85
N PRO A 108 -15.50 24.06 1.27
CA PRO A 108 -14.30 24.60 0.64
C PRO A 108 -13.10 23.69 0.91
N VAL A 109 -12.29 23.46 -0.12
CA VAL A 109 -11.04 22.69 -0.04
C VAL A 109 -9.92 23.57 -0.55
N VAL A 110 -8.90 23.81 0.28
CA VAL A 110 -7.70 24.58 -0.07
C VAL A 110 -6.48 23.66 0.06
N VAL A 111 -5.57 23.73 -0.91
CA VAL A 111 -4.33 22.97 -0.90
C VAL A 111 -3.14 23.92 -0.81
N HIS A 112 -2.33 23.73 0.23
CA HIS A 112 -1.09 24.46 0.49
C HIS A 112 0.10 23.58 0.13
N ARG A 113 1.12 24.13 -0.54
CA ARG A 113 2.24 23.39 -1.10
C ARG A 113 3.57 23.93 -0.59
N TYR A 114 4.40 23.04 -0.05
CA TYR A 114 5.73 23.36 0.49
C TYR A 114 6.81 22.48 -0.16
N PRO A 115 7.18 22.73 -1.43
CA PRO A 115 8.09 21.84 -2.18
C PRO A 115 9.51 21.80 -1.62
N ASP A 116 9.97 22.91 -1.01
CA ASP A 116 11.32 23.03 -0.47
C ASP A 116 11.44 22.55 1.00
N ASP A 117 10.33 22.12 1.61
CA ASP A 117 10.35 21.61 2.98
C ASP A 117 11.08 20.27 3.04
N THR A 118 12.05 20.19 3.96
CA THR A 118 12.84 18.99 4.26
C THR A 118 12.69 18.51 5.70
N SER A 119 11.89 19.20 6.49
CA SER A 119 11.65 18.88 7.92
C SER A 119 10.60 17.78 8.10
N HIS A 120 9.67 17.65 7.15
CA HIS A 120 8.64 16.63 7.15
C HIS A 120 9.02 15.43 6.26
N SER A 121 8.50 14.26 6.60
CA SER A 121 8.55 13.11 5.69
C SER A 121 7.84 13.46 4.38
N PRO A 122 8.40 13.10 3.21
CA PRO A 122 7.79 13.40 1.91
C PRO A 122 6.45 12.69 1.66
N ALA A 123 5.97 11.90 2.60
CA ALA A 123 4.68 11.21 2.56
C ALA A 123 3.67 11.77 3.59
N THR A 124 3.99 12.91 4.21
CA THR A 124 3.15 13.56 5.25
C THR A 124 2.07 14.42 4.61
N VAL A 125 0.87 14.34 5.14
CA VAL A 125 -0.21 15.31 4.97
C VAL A 125 -0.61 15.87 6.33
N ASP A 126 -0.62 17.21 6.43
CA ASP A 126 -1.18 17.93 7.56
C ASP A 126 -2.56 18.45 7.13
N THR A 127 -3.55 18.34 8.00
CA THR A 127 -4.93 18.75 7.72
C THR A 127 -5.40 19.72 8.79
N GLU A 128 -5.87 20.89 8.37
CA GLU A 128 -6.64 21.77 9.24
C GLU A 128 -8.11 21.70 8.82
N LEU A 129 -8.96 21.33 9.75
CA LEU A 129 -10.38 21.05 9.53
C LEU A 129 -11.22 21.89 10.48
N THR A 130 -12.37 22.40 10.01
CA THR A 130 -13.38 22.95 10.92
C THR A 130 -14.62 22.07 10.90
N ARG A 131 -15.26 21.92 12.04
CA ARG A 131 -16.56 21.25 12.15
C ARG A 131 -17.35 21.82 13.33
N ASN A 132 -18.58 22.26 13.07
CA ASN A 132 -19.47 22.88 14.07
C ASN A 132 -18.80 24.05 14.83
N GLY A 133 -17.97 24.84 14.14
CA GLY A 133 -17.23 25.96 14.72
C GLY A 133 -15.95 25.60 15.47
N GLU A 134 -15.64 24.31 15.67
CA GLU A 134 -14.39 23.84 16.26
C GLU A 134 -13.32 23.63 15.19
N ARG A 135 -12.07 23.90 15.56
CA ARG A 135 -10.89 23.65 14.71
C ARG A 135 -10.15 22.39 15.17
N TYR A 136 -9.61 21.67 14.20
CA TYR A 136 -8.82 20.46 14.38
C TYR A 136 -7.61 20.51 13.48
N ARG A 137 -6.44 20.20 14.02
CA ARG A 137 -5.22 19.97 13.22
C ARG A 137 -4.79 18.53 13.42
N ILE A 138 -4.69 17.77 12.33
CA ILE A 138 -4.36 16.36 12.37
C ILE A 138 -3.30 16.06 11.31
N VAL A 139 -2.18 15.48 11.75
CA VAL A 139 -1.07 15.11 10.88
C VAL A 139 -1.00 13.60 10.73
N GLY A 140 -0.97 13.15 9.49
CA GLY A 140 -0.80 11.75 9.13
C GLY A 140 0.25 11.58 8.04
N LEU A 141 0.81 10.38 7.97
CA LEU A 141 1.73 10.00 6.89
C LEU A 141 1.43 8.59 6.39
N THR A 142 1.81 8.33 5.16
CA THR A 142 1.74 6.98 4.60
C THR A 142 3.09 6.30 4.74
N ILE A 143 3.08 5.04 5.17
CA ILE A 143 4.30 4.27 5.45
C ILE A 143 4.57 3.16 4.41
N GLY A 144 3.78 3.13 3.33
CA GLY A 144 3.91 2.19 2.21
C GLY A 144 2.72 1.26 2.07
N GLY A 145 2.45 0.73 0.87
CA GLY A 145 1.39 -0.26 0.62
C GLY A 145 -0.05 0.19 0.94
N GLY A 146 -0.27 1.47 1.23
CA GLY A 146 -1.55 2.00 1.72
C GLY A 146 -1.66 2.04 3.25
N GLU A 147 -0.63 1.64 3.97
CA GLU A 147 -0.53 1.76 5.42
C GLU A 147 -0.31 3.21 5.83
N ILE A 148 -0.84 3.57 7.01
CA ILE A 148 -0.84 4.93 7.53
C ILE A 148 -0.32 4.97 8.96
N GLN A 149 0.17 6.15 9.35
CA GLN A 149 0.44 6.52 10.72
C GLN A 149 -0.09 7.93 10.97
N MET A 150 -0.93 8.10 11.99
CA MET A 150 -1.26 9.42 12.51
C MET A 150 -0.20 9.79 13.54
N SER A 151 0.42 10.96 13.39
CA SER A 151 1.56 11.38 14.20
C SER A 151 1.27 12.54 15.13
N GLU A 152 0.21 13.31 14.86
CA GLU A 152 -0.17 14.47 15.69
C GLU A 152 -1.68 14.72 15.64
N VAL A 153 -2.26 15.12 16.76
CA VAL A 153 -3.65 15.62 16.87
C VAL A 153 -3.62 16.87 17.75
N ASP A 154 -4.04 18.01 17.19
CA ASP A 154 -4.10 19.33 17.86
C ASP A 154 -2.80 19.72 18.60
N GLY A 155 -1.63 19.45 17.99
CA GLY A 155 -0.32 19.77 18.55
C GLY A 155 0.22 18.74 19.55
N PHE A 156 -0.49 17.64 19.80
CA PHE A 156 -0.04 16.56 20.66
C PHE A 156 0.44 15.37 19.83
N PRO A 157 1.63 14.83 20.12
CA PRO A 157 2.13 13.65 19.41
C PRO A 157 1.28 12.42 19.73
N VAL A 158 0.94 11.67 18.71
CA VAL A 158 0.23 10.39 18.79
C VAL A 158 0.92 9.35 17.90
N GLU A 159 0.63 8.09 18.14
CA GLU A 159 1.11 6.99 17.31
C GLU A 159 -0.05 6.02 17.07
N LEU A 160 -0.78 6.22 15.94
CA LEU A 160 -1.95 5.42 15.57
C LEU A 160 -1.79 4.93 14.14
N TYR A 161 -2.14 3.66 13.92
CA TYR A 161 -1.96 2.98 12.63
C TYR A 161 -3.29 2.64 11.94
N GLY A 162 -4.42 3.07 12.53
CA GLY A 162 -5.76 2.81 12.01
C GLY A 162 -6.35 1.43 12.38
N SER A 163 -5.66 0.67 13.23
CA SER A 163 -6.16 -0.61 13.76
C SER A 163 -6.76 -0.49 15.16
N GLU A 164 -6.58 0.65 15.80
CA GLU A 164 -6.88 0.89 17.18
C GLU A 164 -8.36 1.26 17.38
N ASP A 165 -8.97 0.66 18.39
CA ASP A 165 -10.22 1.10 18.99
C ASP A 165 -9.93 1.85 20.30
N GLY A 166 -10.76 2.83 20.65
CA GLY A 166 -10.61 3.58 21.90
C GLY A 166 -11.02 5.03 21.79
N VAL A 167 -10.21 5.92 22.36
CA VAL A 167 -10.47 7.36 22.37
C VAL A 167 -9.18 8.14 22.60
N LEU A 168 -9.09 9.33 21.99
CA LEU A 168 -8.16 10.37 22.39
C LEU A 168 -8.95 11.45 23.12
N PHE A 169 -8.34 12.07 24.16
CA PHE A 169 -9.02 13.13 24.87
C PHE A 169 -8.05 14.05 25.63
N SER A 170 -8.45 15.31 25.81
CA SER A 170 -7.73 16.29 26.61
C SER A 170 -8.38 16.41 27.98
N ALA A 171 -7.59 16.49 29.06
CA ALA A 171 -8.06 16.66 30.42
C ALA A 171 -7.10 17.52 31.26
N SER A 172 -7.54 17.96 32.47
CA SER A 172 -6.73 18.75 33.39
C SER A 172 -5.76 17.93 34.24
N LYS A 173 -5.85 16.58 34.18
CA LYS A 173 -4.96 15.66 34.90
C LYS A 173 -4.66 14.42 34.08
N ALA A 174 -3.62 13.70 34.47
CA ALA A 174 -3.32 12.38 33.91
C ALA A 174 -4.30 11.32 34.44
N TYR A 175 -4.63 10.34 33.60
CA TYR A 175 -5.40 9.15 33.95
C TYR A 175 -4.60 7.87 33.62
N ALA A 176 -4.56 6.95 34.58
CA ALA A 176 -4.12 5.59 34.30
C ALA A 176 -5.26 4.77 33.67
N ALA A 177 -4.94 3.72 32.89
CA ALA A 177 -5.95 2.89 32.23
C ALA A 177 -7.00 2.31 33.21
N ALA A 178 -6.58 1.83 34.37
CA ALA A 178 -7.48 1.29 35.40
C ALA A 178 -8.41 2.36 35.98
N GLU A 179 -7.88 3.57 36.27
CA GLU A 179 -8.66 4.71 36.79
C GLU A 179 -9.70 5.15 35.75
N LEU A 180 -9.28 5.30 34.49
CA LEU A 180 -10.17 5.67 33.40
C LEU A 180 -11.25 4.61 33.18
N SER A 181 -10.90 3.33 33.22
CA SER A 181 -11.83 2.21 33.07
C SER A 181 -12.92 2.23 34.13
N ALA A 182 -12.57 2.48 35.41
CA ALA A 182 -13.51 2.60 36.49
C ALA A 182 -14.43 3.85 36.35
N ALA A 183 -13.87 4.97 35.90
CA ALA A 183 -14.60 6.23 35.77
C ALA A 183 -15.66 6.19 34.65
N VAL A 184 -15.36 5.56 33.52
CA VAL A 184 -16.25 5.57 32.33
C VAL A 184 -17.03 4.27 32.13
N GLY A 185 -16.66 3.18 32.83
CA GLY A 185 -17.33 1.89 32.71
C GLY A 185 -16.97 1.16 31.39
N ALA A 186 -15.75 1.36 30.88
CA ALA A 186 -15.21 0.69 29.71
C ALA A 186 -13.81 0.13 30.04
N THR A 187 -13.38 -0.92 29.36
CA THR A 187 -12.05 -1.53 29.57
C THR A 187 -11.03 -0.91 28.63
N PHE A 188 -9.97 -0.32 29.19
CA PHE A 188 -8.82 0.16 28.45
C PHE A 188 -7.60 -0.74 28.69
N GLN A 189 -6.96 -1.16 27.59
CA GLN A 189 -5.73 -1.94 27.61
C GLN A 189 -4.53 -1.07 27.96
N SER A 190 -4.54 0.19 27.47
CA SER A 190 -3.53 1.20 27.76
C SER A 190 -4.14 2.59 27.79
N CYS A 191 -3.49 3.50 28.53
CA CYS A 191 -3.77 4.93 28.49
C CYS A 191 -2.43 5.65 28.66
N VAL A 192 -1.94 6.22 27.57
CA VAL A 192 -0.69 6.99 27.53
C VAL A 192 -1.04 8.47 27.51
N SER A 193 -0.34 9.27 28.32
CA SER A 193 -0.58 10.71 28.42
C SER A 193 0.66 11.48 28.00
N THR A 194 0.46 12.52 27.20
CA THR A 194 1.43 13.57 26.93
C THR A 194 0.92 14.88 27.56
N VAL A 195 1.81 15.79 27.93
CA VAL A 195 1.43 17.07 28.54
C VAL A 195 2.06 18.23 27.76
N ASN A 196 1.25 19.23 27.45
CA ASN A 196 1.70 20.48 26.89
C ASN A 196 0.86 21.62 27.49
N ASP A 197 1.52 22.70 27.93
CA ASP A 197 0.89 23.89 28.55
C ASP A 197 -0.14 23.55 29.65
N GLY A 198 0.15 22.53 30.47
CA GLY A 198 -0.72 22.10 31.58
C GLY A 198 -1.96 21.30 31.15
N VAL A 199 -2.13 21.01 29.87
CA VAL A 199 -3.15 20.13 29.33
C VAL A 199 -2.59 18.73 29.14
N TYR A 200 -3.25 17.72 29.68
CA TYR A 200 -2.93 16.31 29.47
C TYR A 200 -3.73 15.77 28.30
N PHE A 201 -3.03 15.29 27.29
CA PHE A 201 -3.63 14.60 26.13
C PHE A 201 -3.42 13.10 26.27
N HIS A 202 -4.50 12.34 26.17
CA HIS A 202 -4.52 10.91 26.42
C HIS A 202 -4.80 10.14 25.15
N THR A 203 -4.04 9.06 24.92
CA THR A 203 -4.35 8.00 23.96
C THR A 203 -4.75 6.76 24.75
N ALA A 204 -6.04 6.48 24.80
CA ALA A 204 -6.61 5.36 25.55
C ALA A 204 -7.13 4.29 24.58
N ILE A 205 -6.48 3.13 24.57
CA ILE A 205 -6.78 2.02 23.67
C ILE A 205 -7.65 0.98 24.37
N SER A 206 -8.71 0.56 23.70
CA SER A 206 -9.66 -0.45 24.18
C SER A 206 -9.71 -1.65 23.22
N ASP A 207 -10.38 -2.72 23.64
CA ASP A 207 -10.60 -3.91 22.81
C ASP A 207 -11.73 -3.75 21.76
N ARG A 208 -12.52 -2.70 21.90
CA ARG A 208 -13.64 -2.33 21.01
C ARG A 208 -13.97 -0.85 21.13
N SER A 209 -14.69 -0.32 20.17
CA SER A 209 -15.20 1.06 20.22
C SER A 209 -16.05 1.29 21.49
N LEU A 210 -15.94 2.49 22.08
CA LEU A 210 -16.66 2.83 23.30
C LEU A 210 -18.17 2.91 23.06
N SER A 211 -18.95 2.48 24.06
CA SER A 211 -20.40 2.66 24.05
C SER A 211 -20.78 4.14 24.21
N GLU A 212 -21.99 4.50 23.81
CA GLU A 212 -22.52 5.86 23.98
C GLU A 212 -22.50 6.31 25.45
N ASP A 213 -22.82 5.42 26.41
CA ASP A 213 -22.77 5.69 27.83
C ASP A 213 -21.33 5.98 28.31
N ALA A 214 -20.36 5.18 27.90
CA ALA A 214 -18.95 5.41 28.21
C ALA A 214 -18.44 6.73 27.61
N MET A 215 -18.81 7.05 26.38
CA MET A 215 -18.50 8.33 25.74
C MET A 215 -19.14 9.51 26.44
N ALA A 216 -20.39 9.39 26.93
CA ALA A 216 -21.06 10.43 27.67
C ALA A 216 -20.36 10.71 29.03
N LYS A 217 -19.98 9.66 29.76
CA LYS A 217 -19.20 9.79 31.00
C LYS A 217 -17.81 10.41 30.75
N LEU A 218 -17.12 10.01 29.67
CA LEU A 218 -15.83 10.58 29.33
C LEU A 218 -15.91 12.09 29.04
N LYS A 219 -16.95 12.54 28.34
CA LYS A 219 -17.18 13.97 28.06
C LYS A 219 -17.36 14.83 29.33
N LEU A 220 -17.67 14.24 30.49
CA LEU A 220 -17.70 14.93 31.75
C LEU A 220 -16.31 15.12 32.39
N LEU A 221 -15.32 14.30 31.96
CA LEU A 221 -13.95 14.32 32.47
C LEU A 221 -12.99 15.08 31.55
N ALA A 222 -13.36 15.22 30.29
CA ALA A 222 -12.50 15.70 29.20
C ALA A 222 -12.97 17.06 28.68
N SER A 223 -12.03 17.93 28.35
CA SER A 223 -12.31 19.20 27.67
C SER A 223 -12.54 19.03 26.15
N LYS A 224 -11.91 18.03 25.55
CA LYS A 224 -12.11 17.66 24.13
C LYS A 224 -11.93 16.14 23.96
N VAL A 225 -12.74 15.53 23.09
CA VAL A 225 -12.78 14.07 22.89
C VAL A 225 -12.77 13.75 21.41
N TYR A 226 -11.94 12.77 21.02
CA TYR A 226 -11.79 12.29 19.66
C TYR A 226 -12.06 10.78 19.63
N PRO A 227 -13.18 10.34 19.04
CA PRO A 227 -13.52 8.92 18.93
C PRO A 227 -12.49 8.17 18.08
N LEU A 228 -12.16 6.95 18.50
CA LEU A 228 -11.24 6.07 17.77
C LEU A 228 -11.89 4.70 17.57
N ALA A 229 -12.02 4.28 16.30
CA ALA A 229 -12.42 2.93 15.92
C ALA A 229 -11.54 2.43 14.76
N GLY A 230 -11.17 1.18 14.79
CA GLY A 230 -10.31 0.59 13.77
C GLY A 230 -10.92 0.73 12.36
N LEU A 231 -10.09 1.05 11.38
CA LEU A 231 -10.48 1.13 9.97
C LEU A 231 -10.64 -0.24 9.31
N TRP A 232 -10.11 -1.29 9.96
CA TRP A 232 -10.04 -2.64 9.43
C TRP A 232 -11.21 -3.50 9.91
N ASP A 233 -11.60 -4.46 9.08
CA ASP A 233 -12.62 -5.46 9.40
C ASP A 233 -12.08 -6.65 10.23
N PHE A 234 -10.86 -6.51 10.77
CA PHE A 234 -10.19 -7.47 11.65
C PHE A 234 -9.37 -6.73 12.71
N LYS A 235 -9.11 -7.39 13.84
CA LYS A 235 -8.25 -6.87 14.91
C LYS A 235 -6.86 -7.44 14.80
N LEU A 236 -5.85 -6.59 15.02
CA LEU A 236 -4.50 -7.08 15.20
C LEU A 236 -4.40 -7.79 16.57
N VAL A 237 -4.04 -9.05 16.52
CA VAL A 237 -3.67 -9.80 17.73
C VAL A 237 -2.16 -9.67 17.89
N ASN A 238 -1.70 -9.16 19.05
CA ASN A 238 -0.27 -9.16 19.39
C ASN A 238 0.20 -10.60 19.61
N ALA A 239 0.46 -11.31 18.53
CA ALA A 239 0.94 -12.69 18.55
C ALA A 239 2.31 -12.75 17.90
N GLU A 240 3.19 -13.57 18.48
CA GLU A 240 4.44 -13.92 17.84
C GLU A 240 4.16 -14.47 16.43
N PRO A 241 4.88 -14.01 15.41
CA PRO A 241 4.68 -14.46 14.04
C PRO A 241 4.87 -15.96 13.92
N LEU A 242 4.03 -16.62 13.13
CA LEU A 242 4.10 -18.06 12.91
C LEU A 242 5.38 -18.47 12.20
N VAL A 243 5.84 -17.64 11.27
CA VAL A 243 7.07 -17.77 10.48
C VAL A 243 7.69 -16.40 10.23
N ASN A 244 9.03 -16.34 10.21
CA ASN A 244 9.80 -15.11 10.05
C ASN A 244 10.70 -15.12 8.82
N SER A 245 10.88 -16.29 8.20
CA SER A 245 11.84 -16.53 7.13
C SER A 245 11.31 -17.57 6.14
N PHE A 246 11.92 -17.65 4.97
CA PHE A 246 11.64 -18.70 3.99
C PHE A 246 12.09 -20.07 4.47
N ASP A 247 13.15 -20.15 5.27
CA ASP A 247 13.60 -21.40 5.88
C ASP A 247 12.56 -21.94 6.87
N GLU A 248 11.98 -21.08 7.72
CA GLU A 248 10.89 -21.47 8.62
C GLU A 248 9.62 -21.85 7.86
N LEU A 249 9.30 -21.13 6.79
CA LEU A 249 8.18 -21.45 5.89
C LEU A 249 8.36 -22.85 5.29
N LEU A 250 9.54 -23.14 4.74
CA LEU A 250 9.86 -24.46 4.17
C LEU A 250 9.81 -25.57 5.20
N ALA A 251 10.34 -25.34 6.41
CA ALA A 251 10.30 -26.32 7.49
C ALA A 251 8.86 -26.73 7.85
N ARG A 252 7.94 -25.75 7.93
CA ARG A 252 6.51 -26.01 8.19
C ARG A 252 5.79 -26.63 7.00
N ALA A 253 6.06 -26.15 5.79
CA ALA A 253 5.43 -26.63 4.58
C ALA A 253 5.79 -28.10 4.22
N LYS A 254 6.86 -28.67 4.80
CA LYS A 254 7.18 -30.09 4.66
C LYS A 254 6.09 -31.02 5.21
N ALA A 255 5.39 -30.61 6.26
CA ALA A 255 4.33 -31.40 6.88
C ALA A 255 2.92 -31.02 6.34
N SER A 256 2.81 -29.97 5.53
CA SER A 256 1.53 -29.48 5.02
C SER A 256 1.67 -28.90 3.60
N SER A 257 1.49 -27.60 3.44
CA SER A 257 1.72 -26.86 2.18
C SER A 257 1.91 -25.38 2.49
N ILE A 258 2.50 -24.61 1.57
CA ILE A 258 2.62 -23.15 1.76
C ILE A 258 1.23 -22.48 1.94
N PRO A 259 0.18 -22.79 1.15
CA PRO A 259 -1.16 -22.24 1.38
C PRO A 259 -1.69 -22.48 2.78
N ALA A 260 -1.52 -23.71 3.32
CA ALA A 260 -1.97 -24.04 4.67
C ALA A 260 -1.21 -23.25 5.75
N VAL A 261 0.10 -23.05 5.57
CA VAL A 261 0.92 -22.23 6.49
C VAL A 261 0.51 -20.76 6.39
N ALA A 262 0.21 -20.25 5.18
CA ALA A 262 -0.27 -18.88 4.97
C ALA A 262 -1.63 -18.65 5.67
N GLU A 263 -2.57 -19.58 5.54
CA GLU A 263 -3.86 -19.53 6.26
C GLU A 263 -3.68 -19.53 7.77
N GLU A 264 -2.80 -20.40 8.31
CA GLU A 264 -2.50 -20.46 9.74
C GLU A 264 -1.83 -19.16 10.23
N PHE A 265 -0.90 -18.62 9.43
CA PHE A 265 -0.22 -17.35 9.70
C PHE A 265 -1.22 -16.21 9.87
N GLU A 266 -2.13 -16.03 8.90
CA GLU A 266 -3.11 -14.95 8.95
C GLU A 266 -4.16 -15.16 10.04
N ALA A 267 -4.62 -16.40 10.24
CA ALA A 267 -5.56 -16.72 11.31
C ALA A 267 -5.00 -16.39 12.69
N LYS A 268 -3.72 -16.74 12.94
CA LYS A 268 -3.03 -16.43 14.20
C LYS A 268 -2.82 -14.93 14.39
N ARG A 269 -2.46 -14.21 13.30
CA ARG A 269 -2.19 -12.78 13.31
C ARG A 269 -3.44 -11.93 13.54
N SER A 270 -4.55 -12.29 12.88
CA SER A 270 -5.74 -11.45 12.76
C SER A 270 -6.96 -12.01 13.50
N GLY A 271 -6.85 -13.19 14.13
CA GLY A 271 -7.96 -13.83 14.85
C GLY A 271 -9.11 -14.28 13.96
N VAL A 272 -8.87 -14.43 12.65
CA VAL A 272 -9.90 -14.76 11.65
C VAL A 272 -9.89 -16.25 11.29
N THR A 273 -10.98 -16.74 10.69
CA THR A 273 -11.09 -18.14 10.24
C THR A 273 -10.43 -18.37 8.88
N ARG A 274 -10.04 -19.61 8.58
CA ARG A 274 -9.56 -20.00 7.26
C ARG A 274 -10.57 -19.70 6.16
N GLU A 275 -11.85 -19.90 6.42
CA GLU A 275 -12.92 -19.58 5.48
C GLU A 275 -12.95 -18.09 5.13
N TRP A 276 -12.81 -17.22 6.13
CA TRP A 276 -12.72 -15.78 5.93
C TRP A 276 -11.50 -15.42 5.06
N ILE A 277 -10.33 -16.02 5.33
CA ILE A 277 -9.09 -15.79 4.57
C ILE A 277 -9.29 -16.18 3.09
N ARG A 278 -9.81 -17.38 2.82
CA ARG A 278 -10.09 -17.83 1.44
C ARG A 278 -11.11 -16.94 0.73
N LYS A 279 -12.18 -16.54 1.43
CA LYS A 279 -13.20 -15.62 0.89
C LYS A 279 -12.59 -14.26 0.54
N LYS A 280 -11.74 -13.72 1.40
CA LYS A 280 -11.05 -12.43 1.15
C LYS A 280 -10.04 -12.55 -0.01
N THR A 281 -9.29 -13.65 -0.08
CA THR A 281 -8.40 -13.96 -1.22
C THR A 281 -9.18 -14.07 -2.53
N LEU A 282 -10.35 -14.71 -2.52
CA LEU A 282 -11.25 -14.77 -3.68
C LEU A 282 -11.76 -13.38 -4.08
N GLY A 283 -12.02 -12.50 -3.11
CA GLY A 283 -12.38 -11.10 -3.35
C GLY A 283 -11.26 -10.35 -4.11
N ALA A 284 -10.02 -10.49 -3.66
CA ALA A 284 -8.84 -9.93 -4.33
C ALA A 284 -8.71 -10.48 -5.76
N TRP A 285 -8.88 -11.79 -5.95
CA TRP A 285 -8.85 -12.42 -7.27
C TRP A 285 -9.94 -11.89 -8.22
N LYS A 286 -11.17 -11.72 -7.73
CA LYS A 286 -12.27 -11.15 -8.53
C LYS A 286 -11.93 -9.73 -9.00
N THR A 287 -11.35 -8.91 -8.15
CA THR A 287 -10.89 -7.56 -8.50
C THR A 287 -9.74 -7.60 -9.51
N MET A 288 -8.76 -8.49 -9.32
CA MET A 288 -7.66 -8.70 -10.27
C MET A 288 -8.19 -9.05 -11.67
N LYS A 289 -9.15 -9.98 -11.76
CA LYS A 289 -9.79 -10.33 -13.05
C LYS A 289 -10.53 -9.14 -13.66
N ALA A 290 -11.31 -8.42 -12.86
CA ALA A 290 -12.05 -7.26 -13.34
C ALA A 290 -11.13 -6.16 -13.86
N SER A 291 -9.99 -5.92 -13.19
CA SER A 291 -8.99 -4.94 -13.63
C SER A 291 -8.31 -5.31 -14.96
N VAL A 292 -8.09 -6.61 -15.21
CA VAL A 292 -7.60 -7.10 -16.51
C VAL A 292 -8.60 -6.80 -17.62
N VAL A 293 -9.89 -7.06 -17.37
CA VAL A 293 -10.96 -6.80 -18.37
C VAL A 293 -11.05 -5.30 -18.67
N ALA A 294 -11.08 -4.47 -17.63
CA ALA A 294 -11.13 -3.01 -17.78
C ALA A 294 -9.90 -2.49 -18.52
N GLY A 295 -8.71 -3.00 -18.18
CA GLY A 295 -7.43 -2.55 -18.71
C GLY A 295 -7.22 -2.87 -20.18
N LEU A 296 -7.81 -3.94 -20.70
CA LEU A 296 -7.73 -4.28 -22.13
C LEU A 296 -8.67 -3.45 -23.03
N GLY A 297 -9.41 -2.51 -22.44
CA GLY A 297 -10.17 -1.49 -23.13
C GLY A 297 -9.35 -0.24 -23.48
N LYS A 298 -10.04 0.87 -23.71
CA LYS A 298 -9.45 2.22 -23.81
C LYS A 298 -9.47 2.89 -22.44
N ASN A 299 -8.32 3.27 -21.95
CA ASN A 299 -8.15 3.90 -20.64
C ASN A 299 -7.77 5.39 -20.81
N ASN A 300 -8.34 6.24 -19.96
CA ASN A 300 -8.02 7.68 -19.92
C ASN A 300 -7.08 7.93 -18.75
N LEU A 301 -5.79 7.88 -19.02
CA LEU A 301 -4.74 8.07 -18.02
C LEU A 301 -4.80 9.48 -17.42
N VAL A 302 -4.53 9.61 -16.12
CA VAL A 302 -4.64 10.90 -15.39
C VAL A 302 -3.73 11.96 -15.99
N ALA A 303 -2.45 11.65 -16.23
CA ALA A 303 -1.55 12.61 -16.89
C ALA A 303 -1.68 12.59 -18.42
N GLY A 304 -2.09 11.48 -18.99
CA GLY A 304 -2.30 11.34 -20.42
C GLY A 304 -1.01 11.35 -21.24
N PHE A 305 0.11 10.91 -20.66
CA PHE A 305 1.39 10.79 -21.36
C PHE A 305 1.42 9.67 -22.39
N MET A 306 0.52 8.72 -22.27
CA MET A 306 0.39 7.57 -23.15
C MET A 306 -1.07 7.40 -23.61
N PRO A 307 -1.30 6.68 -24.74
CA PRO A 307 -2.65 6.51 -25.32
C PRO A 307 -3.66 5.76 -24.42
N GLY A 308 -3.19 4.91 -23.47
CA GLY A 308 -4.04 4.13 -22.59
C GLY A 308 -4.73 2.94 -23.26
N ASP A 309 -4.11 2.38 -24.29
CA ASP A 309 -4.57 1.19 -25.02
C ASP A 309 -3.42 0.27 -25.45
N ASP A 310 -2.24 0.40 -24.83
CA ASP A 310 -1.06 -0.37 -25.18
C ASP A 310 -1.21 -1.86 -24.84
N GLY A 311 -1.90 -2.17 -23.73
CA GLY A 311 -2.27 -3.54 -23.39
C GLY A 311 -3.16 -4.17 -24.47
N ALA A 312 -4.17 -3.45 -24.94
CA ALA A 312 -5.05 -3.91 -26.02
C ALA A 312 -4.31 -4.06 -27.36
N LYS A 313 -3.37 -3.17 -27.69
CA LYS A 313 -2.54 -3.27 -28.89
C LYS A 313 -1.66 -4.51 -28.86
N LEU A 314 -1.01 -4.78 -27.72
CA LEU A 314 -0.19 -5.97 -27.56
C LEU A 314 -1.04 -7.25 -27.64
N MET A 315 -2.22 -7.28 -27.01
CA MET A 315 -3.15 -8.41 -27.10
C MET A 315 -3.56 -8.68 -28.56
N LYS A 316 -3.82 -7.64 -29.37
CA LYS A 316 -4.09 -7.80 -30.81
C LYS A 316 -2.91 -8.41 -31.58
N LEU A 317 -1.67 -8.08 -31.19
CA LEU A 317 -0.46 -8.67 -31.81
C LEU A 317 -0.33 -10.15 -31.44
N VAL A 318 -0.58 -10.49 -30.15
CA VAL A 318 -0.58 -11.88 -29.65
C VAL A 318 -1.62 -12.71 -30.39
N ASN A 319 -2.87 -12.21 -30.49
CA ASN A 319 -3.97 -12.92 -31.18
C ASN A 319 -3.69 -13.15 -32.68
N LYS A 320 -2.78 -12.37 -33.29
CA LYS A 320 -2.31 -12.58 -34.66
C LYS A 320 -1.14 -13.58 -34.75
N GLY A 321 -0.65 -14.10 -33.63
CA GLY A 321 0.52 -14.98 -33.59
C GLY A 321 1.82 -14.30 -34.03
N LYS A 322 1.94 -12.97 -33.94
CA LYS A 322 3.09 -12.20 -34.45
C LYS A 322 4.04 -11.72 -33.35
N ASN A 323 3.74 -12.00 -32.08
CA ASN A 323 4.61 -11.65 -30.95
C ASN A 323 5.76 -12.67 -30.82
N LEU A 324 6.93 -12.19 -30.37
CA LEU A 324 8.14 -13.02 -30.24
C LEU A 324 8.16 -13.83 -28.92
N SER A 325 7.47 -13.35 -27.87
CA SER A 325 7.47 -13.96 -26.54
C SER A 325 6.54 -15.19 -26.42
N GLY A 326 5.95 -15.63 -27.51
CA GLY A 326 4.97 -16.72 -27.52
C GLY A 326 3.61 -16.30 -26.94
N PRO A 327 2.58 -17.15 -27.08
CA PRO A 327 1.19 -16.77 -26.72
C PRO A 327 1.02 -16.55 -25.21
N ILE A 328 1.62 -17.38 -24.35
CA ILE A 328 1.43 -17.33 -22.90
C ILE A 328 2.03 -16.03 -22.33
N VAL A 329 3.35 -15.85 -22.49
CA VAL A 329 4.04 -14.67 -21.94
C VAL A 329 3.49 -13.38 -22.58
N GLY A 330 3.24 -13.39 -23.89
CA GLY A 330 2.67 -12.23 -24.60
C GLY A 330 1.29 -11.83 -24.05
N THR A 331 0.41 -12.79 -23.77
CA THR A 331 -0.91 -12.55 -23.16
C THR A 331 -0.77 -11.99 -21.74
N ALA A 332 0.10 -12.60 -20.93
CA ALA A 332 0.33 -12.14 -19.55
C ALA A 332 0.88 -10.71 -19.50
N VAL A 333 1.82 -10.37 -20.39
CA VAL A 333 2.37 -9.01 -20.52
C VAL A 333 1.29 -8.02 -20.97
N ALA A 334 0.46 -8.39 -21.95
CA ALA A 334 -0.63 -7.52 -22.42
C ALA A 334 -1.65 -7.24 -21.30
N ARG A 335 -1.99 -8.25 -20.50
CA ARG A 335 -2.84 -8.13 -19.32
C ARG A 335 -2.22 -7.25 -18.25
N ALA A 336 -0.95 -7.43 -17.94
CA ALA A 336 -0.24 -6.64 -16.94
C ALA A 336 -0.17 -5.14 -17.32
N ILE A 337 0.14 -4.83 -18.58
CA ILE A 337 0.09 -3.46 -19.10
C ILE A 337 -1.33 -2.91 -18.98
N GLY A 338 -2.36 -3.66 -19.38
CA GLY A 338 -3.75 -3.25 -19.28
C GLY A 338 -4.18 -2.92 -17.85
N VAL A 339 -3.85 -3.79 -16.87
CA VAL A 339 -4.12 -3.52 -15.44
C VAL A 339 -3.49 -2.21 -15.00
N MET A 340 -2.26 -1.95 -15.43
CA MET A 340 -1.58 -0.70 -15.08
C MET A 340 -2.18 0.53 -15.79
N GLU A 341 -2.72 0.37 -17.00
CA GLU A 341 -3.49 1.44 -17.66
C GLU A 341 -4.81 1.70 -16.93
N ALA A 342 -5.51 0.66 -16.46
CA ALA A 342 -6.67 0.80 -15.60
C ALA A 342 -6.31 1.52 -14.29
N ASN A 343 -5.20 1.12 -13.64
CA ASN A 343 -4.68 1.79 -12.45
C ASN A 343 -4.40 3.28 -12.69
N GLY A 344 -3.67 3.62 -13.75
CA GLY A 344 -3.36 5.00 -14.15
C GLY A 344 -4.57 5.83 -14.55
N SER A 345 -5.72 5.19 -14.80
CA SER A 345 -7.02 5.83 -15.11
C SER A 345 -7.96 5.91 -13.90
N MET A 346 -7.46 5.61 -12.70
CA MET A 346 -8.24 5.56 -11.46
C MET A 346 -9.41 4.55 -11.53
N CYS A 347 -9.19 3.40 -12.13
CA CYS A 347 -10.06 2.25 -11.97
C CYS A 347 -9.73 1.47 -10.71
N CYS A 348 -10.64 0.58 -10.29
CA CYS A 348 -10.41 -0.30 -9.15
C CYS A 348 -9.43 -1.41 -9.52
N VAL A 349 -8.39 -1.56 -8.70
CA VAL A 349 -7.34 -2.57 -8.83
C VAL A 349 -7.05 -3.23 -7.47
N CYS A 350 -6.34 -4.35 -7.49
CA CYS A 350 -5.80 -4.97 -6.29
C CYS A 350 -4.28 -4.76 -6.27
N ALA A 351 -3.76 -4.00 -5.32
CA ALA A 351 -2.32 -3.80 -5.20
C ALA A 351 -1.61 -5.15 -4.92
N SER A 352 -0.41 -5.34 -5.49
CA SER A 352 0.39 -6.56 -5.25
C SER A 352 1.87 -6.35 -5.63
N PRO A 353 2.78 -6.10 -4.66
CA PRO A 353 2.46 -5.63 -3.31
C PRO A 353 2.07 -4.15 -3.28
N THR A 354 2.25 -3.41 -4.39
CA THR A 354 1.87 -2.00 -4.52
C THR A 354 0.98 -1.78 -5.75
N ALA A 355 0.31 -0.63 -5.83
CA ALA A 355 -0.45 -0.26 -7.03
C ALA A 355 0.46 -0.07 -8.25
N GLY A 356 1.74 0.34 -8.05
CA GLY A 356 2.73 0.49 -9.13
C GLY A 356 3.16 -0.83 -9.78
N SER A 357 2.89 -1.95 -9.14
CA SER A 357 3.23 -3.30 -9.65
C SER A 357 2.01 -4.22 -9.77
N CYS A 358 0.80 -3.69 -9.62
CA CYS A 358 -0.45 -4.46 -9.53
C CYS A 358 -0.82 -5.26 -10.79
N GLY A 359 -0.12 -5.05 -11.90
CA GLY A 359 -0.33 -5.80 -13.14
C GLY A 359 0.38 -7.16 -13.18
N VAL A 360 1.49 -7.34 -12.44
CA VAL A 360 2.36 -8.52 -12.57
C VAL A 360 1.65 -9.80 -12.12
N VAL A 361 1.15 -9.83 -10.89
CA VAL A 361 0.50 -11.03 -10.32
C VAL A 361 -0.74 -11.43 -11.11
N PRO A 362 -1.73 -10.54 -11.38
CA PRO A 362 -2.90 -10.93 -12.14
C PRO A 362 -2.60 -11.29 -13.60
N GLY A 363 -1.65 -10.59 -14.25
CA GLY A 363 -1.22 -10.92 -15.61
C GLY A 363 -0.66 -12.34 -15.71
N CYS A 364 0.19 -12.73 -14.77
CA CYS A 364 0.76 -14.07 -14.68
C CYS A 364 -0.27 -15.13 -14.33
N LEU A 365 -0.92 -14.99 -13.18
CA LEU A 365 -1.77 -16.05 -12.65
C LEU A 365 -3.04 -16.27 -13.47
N LEU A 366 -3.68 -15.20 -13.99
CA LEU A 366 -4.87 -15.38 -14.84
C LEU A 366 -4.52 -16.10 -16.14
N THR A 367 -3.39 -15.77 -16.76
CA THR A 367 -2.97 -16.39 -18.02
C THR A 367 -2.64 -17.86 -17.81
N SER A 368 -1.87 -18.18 -16.76
CA SER A 368 -1.49 -19.57 -16.49
C SER A 368 -2.66 -20.40 -15.95
N ALA A 369 -3.57 -19.82 -15.17
CA ALA A 369 -4.77 -20.51 -14.71
C ALA A 369 -5.69 -20.94 -15.88
N GLU A 370 -5.84 -20.06 -16.88
CA GLU A 370 -6.58 -20.40 -18.10
C GLU A 370 -5.88 -21.50 -18.92
N GLN A 371 -4.56 -21.41 -19.06
CA GLN A 371 -3.75 -22.39 -19.79
C GLN A 371 -3.75 -23.77 -19.12
N LEU A 372 -3.71 -23.81 -17.81
CA LEU A 372 -3.69 -25.04 -16.99
C LEU A 372 -5.09 -25.55 -16.61
N HIS A 373 -6.15 -24.86 -17.04
CA HIS A 373 -7.53 -25.17 -16.64
C HIS A 373 -7.72 -25.29 -15.13
N SER A 374 -7.07 -24.40 -14.37
CA SER A 374 -7.01 -24.45 -12.91
C SER A 374 -8.37 -24.17 -12.27
N SER A 375 -8.69 -24.91 -11.22
CA SER A 375 -9.87 -24.65 -10.39
C SER A 375 -9.72 -23.35 -9.57
N GLU A 376 -10.84 -22.83 -9.05
CA GLU A 376 -10.83 -21.65 -8.18
C GLU A 376 -9.98 -21.88 -6.92
N ASP A 377 -10.03 -23.09 -6.33
CA ASP A 377 -9.21 -23.44 -5.16
C ASP A 377 -7.70 -23.43 -5.48
N GLN A 378 -7.29 -23.96 -6.63
CA GLN A 378 -5.88 -23.91 -7.05
C GLN A 378 -5.40 -22.47 -7.26
N ILE A 379 -6.24 -21.59 -7.76
CA ILE A 379 -5.92 -20.17 -7.93
C ILE A 379 -5.82 -19.47 -6.59
N ILE A 380 -6.73 -19.76 -5.64
CA ILE A 380 -6.65 -19.23 -4.28
C ILE A 380 -5.34 -19.67 -3.61
N ASP A 381 -4.97 -20.94 -3.75
CA ASP A 381 -3.72 -21.47 -3.21
C ASP A 381 -2.50 -20.77 -3.82
N ALA A 382 -2.48 -20.54 -5.13
CA ALA A 382 -1.40 -19.79 -5.80
C ALA A 382 -1.31 -18.33 -5.31
N LEU A 383 -2.45 -17.68 -5.08
CA LEU A 383 -2.49 -16.33 -4.50
C LEU A 383 -2.02 -16.30 -3.04
N LEU A 384 -2.34 -17.32 -2.23
CA LEU A 384 -1.85 -17.44 -0.87
C LEU A 384 -0.32 -17.63 -0.83
N VAL A 385 0.24 -18.40 -1.78
CA VAL A 385 1.70 -18.52 -1.94
C VAL A 385 2.33 -17.18 -2.34
N ALA A 386 1.74 -16.48 -3.31
CA ALA A 386 2.18 -15.15 -3.71
C ALA A 386 2.12 -14.16 -2.54
N ALA A 387 1.02 -14.14 -1.78
CA ALA A 387 0.83 -13.29 -0.62
C ALA A 387 1.86 -13.58 0.48
N MET A 388 2.08 -14.86 0.82
CA MET A 388 3.06 -15.26 1.83
C MET A 388 4.48 -14.86 1.43
N THR A 389 4.82 -14.98 0.14
CA THR A 389 6.08 -14.50 -0.42
C THR A 389 6.24 -13.00 -0.19
N GLY A 390 5.22 -12.21 -0.52
CA GLY A 390 5.23 -10.76 -0.31
C GLY A 390 5.36 -10.37 1.16
N VAL A 391 4.66 -11.06 2.07
CA VAL A 391 4.72 -10.84 3.53
C VAL A 391 6.14 -11.06 4.07
N LEU A 392 6.78 -12.18 3.73
CA LEU A 392 8.12 -12.48 4.23
C LEU A 392 9.17 -11.49 3.72
N ILE A 393 9.01 -10.98 2.50
CA ILE A 393 9.87 -9.90 2.00
C ILE A 393 9.54 -8.59 2.70
N ALA A 394 8.26 -8.19 2.78
CA ALA A 394 7.81 -6.91 3.34
C ALA A 394 8.14 -6.78 4.84
N LYS A 395 8.20 -7.89 5.57
CA LYS A 395 8.62 -7.93 6.97
C LYS A 395 10.06 -7.44 7.17
N ARG A 396 10.92 -7.61 6.18
CA ARG A 396 12.37 -7.34 6.27
C ARG A 396 12.81 -6.15 5.42
N ALA A 397 12.12 -5.88 4.32
CA ALA A 397 12.48 -4.89 3.32
C ALA A 397 11.27 -4.02 2.95
N PRO A 398 11.42 -2.69 2.84
CA PRO A 398 10.36 -1.83 2.32
C PRO A 398 10.00 -2.23 0.89
N VAL A 399 8.70 -2.33 0.60
CA VAL A 399 8.18 -2.66 -0.75
C VAL A 399 7.79 -1.43 -1.56
N SER A 400 7.98 -0.23 -1.03
CA SER A 400 7.70 1.03 -1.73
C SER A 400 8.85 1.45 -2.65
N GLY A 401 8.53 1.89 -3.87
CA GLY A 401 9.50 2.43 -4.81
C GLY A 401 10.20 3.70 -4.33
N ALA A 402 9.52 4.53 -3.53
CA ALA A 402 10.08 5.74 -2.92
C ALA A 402 11.15 5.44 -1.86
N LEU A 403 11.11 4.27 -1.24
CA LEU A 403 12.09 3.85 -0.24
C LEU A 403 13.19 2.98 -0.84
N GLY A 404 12.83 2.04 -1.70
CA GLY A 404 13.75 1.01 -2.16
C GLY A 404 13.97 0.92 -3.68
N GLY A 405 13.40 1.81 -4.49
CA GLY A 405 13.43 1.69 -5.94
C GLY A 405 12.39 0.73 -6.52
N CYS A 406 12.27 0.63 -7.84
CA CYS A 406 11.34 -0.30 -8.48
C CYS A 406 11.70 -1.79 -8.27
N GLN A 407 12.91 -2.11 -7.82
CA GLN A 407 13.25 -3.45 -7.34
C GLN A 407 12.33 -3.88 -6.20
N SER A 408 11.88 -2.93 -5.37
CA SER A 408 10.96 -3.16 -4.24
C SER A 408 9.51 -3.40 -4.71
N GLU A 409 9.09 -2.82 -5.82
CA GLU A 409 7.74 -2.98 -6.35
C GLU A 409 7.69 -4.11 -7.39
N ILE A 410 8.37 -3.91 -8.52
CA ILE A 410 8.36 -4.87 -9.64
C ILE A 410 9.14 -6.14 -9.30
N GLY A 411 10.27 -6.03 -8.57
CA GLY A 411 11.05 -7.20 -8.13
C GLY A 411 10.27 -8.08 -7.19
N VAL A 412 9.63 -7.49 -6.18
CA VAL A 412 8.80 -8.24 -5.22
C VAL A 412 7.56 -8.80 -5.90
N ALA A 413 6.85 -8.04 -6.74
CA ALA A 413 5.70 -8.55 -7.50
C ALA A 413 6.07 -9.71 -8.43
N SER A 414 7.26 -9.63 -9.07
CA SER A 414 7.79 -10.71 -9.91
C SER A 414 8.11 -11.97 -9.08
N ALA A 415 8.68 -11.81 -7.90
CA ALA A 415 8.96 -12.91 -6.97
C ALA A 415 7.65 -13.57 -6.47
N MET A 416 6.65 -12.75 -6.09
CA MET A 416 5.31 -13.21 -5.71
C MET A 416 4.66 -14.01 -6.86
N ALA A 417 4.69 -13.47 -8.08
CA ALA A 417 4.12 -14.11 -9.25
C ALA A 417 4.84 -15.41 -9.59
N ALA A 418 6.19 -15.44 -9.53
CA ALA A 418 6.98 -16.63 -9.81
C ALA A 418 6.65 -17.79 -8.86
N ALA A 419 6.60 -17.51 -7.55
CA ALA A 419 6.20 -18.50 -6.54
C ALA A 419 4.76 -19.00 -6.76
N GLY A 420 3.82 -18.07 -7.06
CA GLY A 420 2.43 -18.42 -7.38
C GLY A 420 2.29 -19.24 -8.66
N LEU A 421 3.07 -18.96 -9.71
CA LEU A 421 3.11 -19.75 -10.95
C LEU A 421 3.57 -21.18 -10.70
N VAL A 422 4.63 -21.36 -9.91
CA VAL A 422 5.14 -22.69 -9.54
C VAL A 422 4.09 -23.47 -8.75
N GLN A 423 3.41 -22.84 -7.78
CA GLN A 423 2.30 -23.46 -7.04
C GLN A 423 1.17 -23.89 -7.99
N LEU A 424 0.79 -23.01 -8.93
CA LEU A 424 -0.29 -23.26 -9.88
C LEU A 424 0.04 -24.43 -10.82
N ALA A 425 1.32 -24.56 -11.18
CA ALA A 425 1.85 -25.66 -12.00
C ALA A 425 2.08 -26.97 -11.23
N GLY A 426 1.76 -27.01 -9.93
CA GLY A 426 1.92 -28.19 -9.08
C GLY A 426 3.34 -28.43 -8.58
N GLY A 427 4.18 -27.39 -8.58
CA GLY A 427 5.55 -27.48 -8.04
C GLY A 427 5.59 -27.60 -6.52
N THR A 428 6.73 -27.99 -6.01
CA THR A 428 6.97 -28.19 -4.57
C THR A 428 7.16 -26.88 -3.81
N PRO A 429 6.98 -26.85 -2.48
CA PRO A 429 7.28 -25.68 -1.65
C PRO A 429 8.69 -25.13 -1.86
N LEU A 430 9.67 -26.02 -2.04
CA LEU A 430 11.05 -25.62 -2.28
C LEU A 430 11.19 -24.92 -3.63
N GLN A 431 10.58 -25.45 -4.69
CA GLN A 431 10.58 -24.82 -6.01
C GLN A 431 9.88 -23.44 -5.98
N CYS A 432 8.81 -23.25 -5.19
CA CYS A 432 8.20 -21.93 -4.99
C CYS A 432 9.19 -20.92 -4.42
N CYS A 433 9.93 -21.29 -3.38
CA CYS A 433 10.95 -20.43 -2.76
C CYS A 433 12.15 -20.18 -3.67
N GLU A 434 12.58 -21.18 -4.45
CA GLU A 434 13.64 -21.00 -5.47
C GLU A 434 13.21 -20.05 -6.58
N ALA A 435 11.98 -20.17 -7.07
CA ALA A 435 11.43 -19.26 -8.08
C ALA A 435 11.39 -17.81 -7.58
N MET A 436 10.96 -17.59 -6.33
CA MET A 436 11.01 -16.27 -5.68
C MET A 436 12.43 -15.71 -5.68
N ALA A 437 13.41 -16.49 -5.23
CA ALA A 437 14.81 -16.06 -5.14
C ALA A 437 15.41 -15.76 -6.53
N LEU A 438 15.12 -16.61 -7.52
CA LEU A 438 15.52 -16.39 -8.92
C LEU A 438 14.92 -15.10 -9.48
N ALA A 439 13.62 -14.88 -9.27
CA ALA A 439 12.95 -13.69 -9.78
C ALA A 439 13.46 -12.41 -9.11
N LEU A 440 13.62 -12.41 -7.79
CA LEU A 440 14.00 -11.22 -7.02
C LEU A 440 15.42 -10.78 -7.38
N LYS A 441 16.40 -11.70 -7.38
CA LYS A 441 17.80 -11.36 -7.64
C LYS A 441 18.03 -10.83 -9.06
N ASN A 442 17.20 -11.22 -10.04
CA ASN A 442 17.32 -10.74 -11.42
C ASN A 442 16.97 -9.24 -11.58
N ILE A 443 16.25 -8.66 -10.62
CA ILE A 443 15.75 -7.27 -10.68
C ILE A 443 16.44 -6.37 -9.64
N LEU A 444 17.42 -6.87 -8.90
CA LEU A 444 18.21 -6.05 -7.97
C LEU A 444 18.84 -4.87 -8.72
N GLY A 445 18.76 -3.67 -8.12
CA GLY A 445 19.26 -2.43 -8.72
C GLY A 445 18.26 -1.69 -9.61
N LEU A 446 17.05 -2.21 -9.85
CA LEU A 446 16.05 -1.48 -10.64
C LEU A 446 15.59 -0.22 -9.89
N ILE A 447 15.95 0.93 -10.47
CA ILE A 447 15.68 2.27 -9.93
C ILE A 447 14.21 2.65 -10.03
N CYS A 448 13.76 3.65 -9.25
CA CYS A 448 12.46 4.29 -9.39
C CYS A 448 12.65 5.74 -9.86
N ASP A 449 12.27 6.05 -11.10
CA ASP A 449 12.53 7.31 -11.79
C ASP A 449 11.29 7.78 -12.61
N PRO A 450 10.14 8.01 -11.92
CA PRO A 450 8.88 8.36 -12.58
C PRO A 450 9.00 9.69 -13.31
N VAL A 451 8.47 9.76 -14.54
CA VAL A 451 8.44 10.98 -15.34
C VAL A 451 7.32 11.88 -14.84
N ALA A 452 7.67 13.07 -14.41
CA ALA A 452 6.77 14.12 -13.92
C ALA A 452 5.92 13.74 -12.68
N GLY A 453 6.06 12.53 -12.13
CA GLY A 453 5.39 12.07 -10.90
C GLY A 453 4.28 11.04 -11.10
N PRO A 454 3.39 11.12 -12.11
CA PRO A 454 2.33 10.12 -12.30
C PRO A 454 2.84 8.69 -12.51
N VAL A 455 2.03 7.70 -12.12
CA VAL A 455 2.35 6.27 -12.24
C VAL A 455 2.09 5.77 -13.68
N GLU A 456 2.66 6.47 -14.66
CA GLU A 456 2.53 6.16 -16.09
C GLU A 456 3.87 5.73 -16.70
N ILE A 457 4.85 6.64 -16.78
CA ILE A 457 6.16 6.36 -17.35
C ILE A 457 7.22 6.34 -16.23
N PRO A 458 7.99 5.24 -16.08
CA PRO A 458 7.98 3.99 -16.85
C PRO A 458 7.08 2.89 -16.24
N CYS A 459 6.33 3.18 -15.19
CA CYS A 459 5.67 2.22 -14.30
C CYS A 459 4.81 1.20 -15.06
N ILE A 460 3.95 1.66 -15.99
CA ILE A 460 3.06 0.78 -16.75
C ILE A 460 3.87 -0.28 -17.50
N LYS A 461 4.94 0.13 -18.20
CA LYS A 461 5.71 -0.78 -19.04
C LYS A 461 6.71 -1.64 -18.26
N ARG A 462 7.11 -1.22 -17.05
CA ARG A 462 7.96 -2.06 -16.17
C ARG A 462 7.23 -3.29 -15.64
N ASN A 463 5.91 -3.29 -15.57
CA ASN A 463 5.16 -4.50 -15.23
C ASN A 463 5.37 -5.62 -16.25
N ALA A 464 5.62 -5.29 -17.53
CA ALA A 464 5.99 -6.27 -18.56
C ALA A 464 7.28 -7.03 -18.23
N ILE A 465 8.32 -6.34 -17.72
CA ILE A 465 9.57 -6.98 -17.29
C ILE A 465 9.29 -7.92 -16.11
N GLY A 466 8.49 -7.47 -15.12
CA GLY A 466 8.11 -8.28 -13.96
C GLY A 466 7.44 -9.59 -14.37
N VAL A 467 6.54 -9.55 -15.36
CA VAL A 467 5.88 -10.74 -15.93
C VAL A 467 6.90 -11.67 -16.60
N GLY A 468 7.70 -11.15 -17.52
CA GLY A 468 8.69 -11.97 -18.24
C GLY A 468 9.67 -12.66 -17.29
N ASN A 469 10.18 -11.91 -16.31
CA ASN A 469 11.07 -12.44 -15.29
C ASN A 469 10.40 -13.50 -14.40
N ALA A 470 9.12 -13.33 -14.04
CA ALA A 470 8.38 -14.30 -13.23
C ALA A 470 8.23 -15.65 -13.94
N TYR A 471 7.88 -15.66 -15.23
CA TYR A 471 7.80 -16.90 -16.02
C TYR A 471 9.15 -17.59 -16.13
N VAL A 472 10.22 -16.85 -16.47
CA VAL A 472 11.57 -17.43 -16.61
C VAL A 472 12.04 -18.03 -15.26
N ALA A 473 11.79 -17.34 -14.16
CA ALA A 473 12.15 -17.84 -12.82
C ALA A 473 11.33 -19.09 -12.43
N ALA A 474 10.04 -19.11 -12.75
CA ALA A 474 9.17 -20.26 -12.48
C ALA A 474 9.61 -21.49 -13.30
N ASP A 475 9.88 -21.31 -14.60
CA ASP A 475 10.36 -22.39 -15.47
C ASP A 475 11.69 -22.97 -14.99
N MET A 476 12.64 -22.10 -14.59
CA MET A 476 13.91 -22.55 -14.03
C MET A 476 13.69 -23.38 -12.74
N ALA A 477 12.86 -22.92 -11.83
CA ALA A 477 12.60 -23.63 -10.58
C ALA A 477 11.87 -24.97 -10.79
N LEU A 478 10.90 -25.02 -11.72
CA LEU A 478 10.23 -26.27 -12.11
C LEU A 478 11.17 -27.27 -12.75
N ALA A 479 12.22 -26.79 -13.43
CA ALA A 479 13.31 -27.60 -13.97
C ALA A 479 14.40 -27.95 -12.94
N ASP A 480 14.13 -27.73 -11.63
CA ASP A 480 15.07 -27.94 -10.53
C ASP A 480 16.37 -27.12 -10.59
N ILE A 481 16.37 -26.02 -11.37
CA ILE A 481 17.46 -25.04 -11.38
C ILE A 481 17.39 -24.18 -10.12
N ARG A 482 18.44 -24.26 -9.31
CA ARG A 482 18.52 -23.60 -8.00
C ARG A 482 19.01 -22.17 -8.10
N SER A 483 18.54 -21.35 -7.15
CA SER A 483 19.06 -20.00 -6.96
C SER A 483 20.53 -19.98 -6.54
N VAL A 484 21.01 -21.01 -5.87
CA VAL A 484 22.31 -21.16 -5.20
C VAL A 484 22.41 -20.26 -3.97
N ILE A 485 22.06 -18.96 -4.10
CA ILE A 485 21.91 -18.07 -2.95
C ILE A 485 20.54 -18.35 -2.33
N PRO A 486 20.47 -18.69 -1.03
CA PRO A 486 19.21 -19.00 -0.36
C PRO A 486 18.20 -17.85 -0.42
N PRO A 487 16.88 -18.14 -0.39
CA PRO A 487 15.83 -17.14 -0.44
C PRO A 487 15.98 -16.00 0.55
N ASP A 488 16.30 -16.31 1.81
CA ASP A 488 16.49 -15.30 2.87
C ASP A 488 17.69 -14.39 2.61
N GLU A 489 18.79 -14.92 2.09
CA GLU A 489 19.97 -14.14 1.73
C GLU A 489 19.71 -13.26 0.49
N VAL A 490 18.83 -13.67 -0.43
CA VAL A 490 18.41 -12.83 -1.56
C VAL A 490 17.59 -11.63 -1.05
N VAL A 491 16.79 -11.80 0.00
CA VAL A 491 16.11 -10.68 0.67
C VAL A 491 17.13 -9.75 1.35
N ASP A 492 18.18 -10.29 1.97
CA ASP A 492 19.27 -9.47 2.54
C ASP A 492 19.99 -8.66 1.44
N ALA A 493 20.22 -9.28 0.29
CA ALA A 493 20.79 -8.59 -0.87
C ALA A 493 19.88 -7.46 -1.38
N LEU A 494 18.55 -7.64 -1.37
CA LEU A 494 17.59 -6.58 -1.67
C LEU A 494 17.74 -5.41 -0.69
N ILE A 495 17.75 -5.67 0.63
CA ILE A 495 17.90 -4.65 1.68
C ILE A 495 19.21 -3.86 1.46
N ASN A 496 20.32 -4.57 1.24
CA ASN A 496 21.62 -3.94 0.99
C ASN A 496 21.59 -3.07 -0.26
N THR A 497 21.02 -3.57 -1.36
CA THR A 497 20.91 -2.82 -2.62
C THR A 497 20.01 -1.58 -2.47
N GLN A 498 18.92 -1.68 -1.70
CA GLN A 498 18.07 -0.54 -1.37
C GLN A 498 18.85 0.55 -0.62
N GLN A 499 19.68 0.18 0.34
CA GLN A 499 20.49 1.13 1.12
C GLN A 499 21.55 1.83 0.25
N LEU A 500 22.16 1.10 -0.67
CA LEU A 500 23.19 1.61 -1.59
C LEU A 500 22.62 2.44 -2.74
N LEU A 501 21.33 2.35 -3.03
CA LEU A 501 20.71 3.10 -4.11
C LEU A 501 20.68 4.61 -3.77
N PRO A 502 21.22 5.50 -4.63
CA PRO A 502 21.18 6.94 -4.40
C PRO A 502 19.76 7.48 -4.27
N ARG A 503 19.57 8.51 -3.45
CA ARG A 503 18.26 9.15 -3.23
C ARG A 503 17.61 9.62 -4.53
N GLU A 504 18.41 10.12 -5.45
CA GLU A 504 17.98 10.62 -6.77
C GLU A 504 17.30 9.55 -7.63
N LEU A 505 17.51 8.27 -7.31
CA LEU A 505 16.97 7.11 -8.04
C LEU A 505 15.85 6.38 -7.27
N ARG A 506 15.31 7.00 -6.21
CA ARG A 506 14.23 6.45 -5.35
C ARG A 506 12.93 7.24 -5.48
N GLY A 507 12.33 7.26 -6.67
CA GLY A 507 11.02 7.91 -6.90
C GLY A 507 11.07 9.43 -6.91
N THR A 508 12.26 10.03 -7.00
CA THR A 508 12.44 11.47 -7.16
C THR A 508 12.29 11.86 -8.65
N LEU A 509 12.05 13.15 -8.88
CA LEU A 509 11.95 13.69 -10.25
C LEU A 509 13.31 14.20 -10.77
N ILE A 510 14.43 13.70 -10.24
CA ILE A 510 15.77 14.26 -10.44
C ILE A 510 16.65 13.33 -11.29
N GLY A 511 16.61 12.03 -11.04
CA GLY A 511 17.52 11.05 -11.66
C GLY A 511 16.86 10.16 -12.72
N GLY A 512 17.65 9.33 -13.37
CA GLY A 512 17.18 8.34 -14.35
C GLY A 512 16.41 8.96 -15.51
N LEU A 513 15.30 8.35 -15.92
CA LEU A 513 14.45 8.84 -17.01
C LEU A 513 13.89 10.25 -16.74
N ALA A 514 13.58 10.58 -15.47
CA ALA A 514 13.06 11.88 -15.09
C ALA A 514 14.00 13.05 -15.44
N SER A 515 15.31 12.79 -15.55
CA SER A 515 16.33 13.79 -15.91
C SER A 515 16.47 14.05 -17.41
N THR A 516 15.81 13.26 -18.26
CA THR A 516 15.93 13.39 -19.72
C THR A 516 15.23 14.65 -20.25
N LYS A 517 15.65 15.13 -21.43
CA LYS A 517 15.04 16.31 -22.09
C LYS A 517 13.53 16.13 -22.28
N THR A 518 13.10 14.98 -22.78
CA THR A 518 11.68 14.68 -23.00
C THR A 518 10.89 14.63 -21.70
N ALA A 519 11.46 14.06 -20.64
CA ALA A 519 10.80 14.01 -19.33
C ALA A 519 10.59 15.42 -18.75
N ARG A 520 11.54 16.33 -18.92
CA ARG A 520 11.41 17.73 -18.48
C ARG A 520 10.28 18.44 -19.25
N GLN A 521 10.19 18.24 -20.57
CA GLN A 521 9.10 18.79 -21.38
C GLN A 521 7.72 18.27 -20.95
N LEU A 522 7.61 16.95 -20.69
CA LEU A 522 6.37 16.35 -20.18
C LEU A 522 6.01 16.90 -18.80
N LYS A 523 7.01 17.12 -17.94
CA LYS A 523 6.83 17.73 -16.62
C LYS A 523 6.23 19.14 -16.73
N ASP A 524 6.77 19.99 -17.61
CA ASP A 524 6.30 21.36 -17.81
C ASP A 524 4.84 21.36 -18.30
N VAL A 525 4.50 20.49 -19.25
CA VAL A 525 3.12 20.32 -19.75
C VAL A 525 2.18 19.85 -18.63
N TRP A 526 2.63 18.89 -17.82
CA TRP A 526 1.83 18.35 -16.72
C TRP A 526 1.57 19.39 -15.63
N TYR A 527 2.58 20.15 -15.24
CA TYR A 527 2.44 21.18 -14.20
C TYR A 527 1.51 22.31 -14.63
N LYS A 528 1.63 22.76 -15.90
CA LYS A 528 0.69 23.73 -16.46
C LYS A 528 -0.75 23.22 -16.42
N ARG A 529 -0.96 21.95 -16.81
CA ARG A 529 -2.27 21.31 -16.75
C ARG A 529 -2.81 21.20 -15.31
N MET A 530 -1.95 20.89 -14.33
CA MET A 530 -2.35 20.86 -12.91
C MET A 530 -2.80 22.25 -12.41
N GLU A 531 -2.13 23.32 -12.83
CA GLU A 531 -2.52 24.69 -12.49
C GLU A 531 -3.89 25.05 -13.08
N GLU A 532 -4.18 24.61 -14.30
CA GLU A 532 -5.48 24.79 -14.95
C GLU A 532 -6.62 23.96 -14.30
N MET A 533 -6.29 22.84 -13.66
CA MET A 533 -7.23 21.98 -12.94
C MET A 533 -7.52 22.44 -11.50
N GLY A 534 -6.73 23.36 -10.98
CA GLY A 534 -6.71 24.11 -9.73
C GLY A 534 -7.43 24.07 -8.72
#